data_4de6b6dacfd79ce16030a1cf13129227
#
_entry.id   4de6b6dacfd79ce16030a1cf13129227
#
_cell.length_a   1.000
_cell.length_b   1.000
_cell.length_c   1.000
_cell.angle_alpha   90.00
_cell.angle_beta   90.00
_cell.angle_gamma   90.00
#
_symmetry.space_group_name_H-M   'P 1'
#
loop_
_entity.id
_entity.type
_entity.pdbx_description
1 polymer ?
#
loop_
_entity_poly.entity_id
_entity_poly.type
_entity_poly.pdbx_seq_one_letter_code
_entity_poly.pdbx_strand_id
1 'polypeptide(L)'
;MANDYKDTLFLPKTDFPMRANLSQREPEFLKFWYDIDVYGELKKKNKDKPSFILHDGPPYANASIHIGTATNKILKDFVVKYKWQRGYFSPYVPGYDTHGLPIELKVLKEQSLNKDDIDPVELREKCAAYARSFADIQTGQFKRLGVIGDWDHPYMTLVPAYE
;
A
#
# COMPACT_ATOMS: atom_id res chain seq x y z
N MET A 1 58.08 17.54 13.99
CA MET A 1 57.07 16.60 14.48
C MET A 1 55.72 17.15 14.06
N ALA A 2 54.96 16.41 13.29
CA ALA A 2 53.58 16.85 12.94
C ALA A 2 52.68 16.68 14.18
N ASN A 3 52.04 17.77 14.58
CA ASN A 3 51.04 17.68 15.68
C ASN A 3 49.88 16.79 15.26
N ASP A 4 49.64 15.77 16.06
CA ASP A 4 48.43 14.92 15.87
C ASP A 4 47.21 15.64 16.48
N TYR A 5 46.34 16.17 15.62
CA TYR A 5 45.15 16.91 16.04
C TYR A 5 43.92 16.00 16.24
N LYS A 6 44.09 14.67 16.29
CA LYS A 6 42.96 13.73 16.44
C LYS A 6 42.12 14.02 17.71
N ASP A 7 42.80 14.36 18.80
CA ASP A 7 42.13 14.60 20.08
C ASP A 7 41.41 15.97 20.16
N THR A 8 41.62 16.81 19.14
CA THR A 8 40.93 18.12 19.05
C THR A 8 39.67 18.07 18.16
N LEU A 9 39.34 16.91 17.58
CA LEU A 9 38.18 16.74 16.74
C LEU A 9 36.94 16.46 17.57
N PHE A 10 35.98 17.37 17.54
CA PHE A 10 34.66 17.23 18.17
C PHE A 10 33.67 16.62 17.18
N LEU A 11 33.83 15.32 16.88
CA LEU A 11 32.88 14.61 16.06
C LEU A 11 31.62 14.28 16.87
N PRO A 12 30.43 14.44 16.31
CA PRO A 12 29.20 14.06 17.00
C PRO A 12 29.21 12.56 17.31
N LYS A 13 28.96 12.23 18.59
CA LYS A 13 28.76 10.84 19.04
C LYS A 13 27.27 10.57 19.08
N THR A 14 26.82 9.50 18.42
CA THR A 14 25.41 9.10 18.39
C THR A 14 25.32 7.58 18.32
N ASP A 15 24.33 7.03 19.00
CA ASP A 15 23.95 5.62 18.90
C ASP A 15 23.12 5.34 17.64
N PHE A 16 22.76 6.40 16.89
CA PHE A 16 22.07 6.25 15.62
C PHE A 16 22.97 5.56 14.60
N PRO A 17 22.55 4.42 14.04
CA PRO A 17 23.42 3.63 13.17
C PRO A 17 23.73 4.39 11.87
N MET A 18 25.01 4.52 11.54
CA MET A 18 25.50 5.19 10.32
C MET A 18 25.08 4.46 9.04
N ARG A 19 24.88 3.14 9.12
CA ARG A 19 24.35 2.34 8.00
C ARG A 19 22.87 2.10 8.21
N ALA A 20 22.06 2.51 7.23
CA ALA A 20 20.61 2.36 7.32
C ALA A 20 20.19 0.88 7.33
N ASN A 21 20.85 0.01 6.55
CA ASN A 21 20.56 -1.43 6.42
C ASN A 21 19.05 -1.72 6.24
N LEU A 22 18.39 -0.94 5.35
CA LEU A 22 16.94 -0.84 5.25
C LEU A 22 16.26 -2.17 4.91
N SER A 23 16.89 -2.99 4.07
CA SER A 23 16.31 -4.29 3.70
C SER A 23 16.05 -5.22 4.90
N GLN A 24 16.83 -5.06 5.97
CA GLN A 24 16.68 -5.82 7.21
C GLN A 24 15.81 -5.08 8.24
N ARG A 25 15.98 -3.76 8.35
CA ARG A 25 15.31 -2.97 9.39
C ARG A 25 13.87 -2.58 9.06
N GLU A 26 13.54 -2.37 7.79
CA GLU A 26 12.16 -2.04 7.41
C GLU A 26 11.13 -3.10 7.83
N PRO A 27 11.36 -4.41 7.66
CA PRO A 27 10.45 -5.43 8.19
C PRO A 27 10.23 -5.35 9.70
N GLU A 28 11.28 -5.00 10.48
CA GLU A 28 11.18 -4.83 11.93
C GLU A 28 10.32 -3.61 12.29
N PHE A 29 10.47 -2.50 11.56
CA PHE A 29 9.63 -1.32 11.73
C PHE A 29 8.17 -1.60 11.38
N LEU A 30 7.93 -2.31 10.29
CA LEU A 30 6.57 -2.69 9.89
C LEU A 30 5.94 -3.59 10.94
N LYS A 31 6.68 -4.59 11.42
CA LYS A 31 6.20 -5.45 12.50
C LYS A 31 5.81 -4.63 13.73
N PHE A 32 6.67 -3.71 14.17
CA PHE A 32 6.38 -2.83 15.30
C PHE A 32 5.10 -2.00 15.07
N TRP A 33 4.92 -1.43 13.88
CA TRP A 33 3.71 -0.65 13.56
C TRP A 33 2.42 -1.48 13.60
N TYR A 34 2.50 -2.74 13.16
CA TYR A 34 1.35 -3.66 13.26
C TYR A 34 1.09 -4.09 14.71
N ASP A 35 2.14 -4.40 15.47
CA ASP A 35 2.02 -4.84 16.86
C ASP A 35 1.33 -3.77 17.74
N ILE A 36 1.57 -2.48 17.47
CA ILE A 36 0.92 -1.36 18.19
C ILE A 36 -0.34 -0.83 17.51
N ASP A 37 -0.81 -1.43 16.43
CA ASP A 37 -1.94 -0.93 15.64
C ASP A 37 -1.85 0.56 15.32
N VAL A 38 -0.75 0.99 14.71
CA VAL A 38 -0.47 2.41 14.45
C VAL A 38 -1.62 3.13 13.74
N TYR A 39 -2.30 2.45 12.79
CA TYR A 39 -3.41 3.05 12.06
C TYR A 39 -4.64 3.25 12.94
N GLY A 40 -5.02 2.27 13.75
CA GLY A 40 -6.10 2.38 14.72
C GLY A 40 -5.84 3.45 15.79
N GLU A 41 -4.61 3.52 16.28
CA GLU A 41 -4.23 4.56 17.25
C GLU A 41 -4.28 5.97 16.64
N LEU A 42 -3.86 6.16 15.39
CA LEU A 42 -4.02 7.43 14.69
C LEU A 42 -5.50 7.82 14.52
N LYS A 43 -6.37 6.86 14.17
CA LYS A 43 -7.83 7.08 14.10
C LYS A 43 -8.40 7.50 15.43
N LYS A 44 -8.07 6.81 16.52
CA LYS A 44 -8.53 7.14 17.88
C LYS A 44 -8.07 8.54 18.31
N LYS A 45 -6.78 8.84 18.13
CA LYS A 45 -6.17 10.10 18.52
C LYS A 45 -6.77 11.32 17.81
N ASN A 46 -7.17 11.17 16.57
CA ASN A 46 -7.60 12.28 15.72
C ASN A 46 -9.10 12.29 15.39
N LYS A 47 -9.91 11.41 16.00
CA LYS A 47 -11.35 11.22 15.65
C LYS A 47 -12.18 12.52 15.68
N ASP A 48 -11.84 13.45 16.56
CA ASP A 48 -12.57 14.72 16.75
C ASP A 48 -11.88 15.91 16.03
N LYS A 49 -10.90 15.63 15.17
CA LYS A 49 -10.16 16.64 14.41
C LYS A 49 -10.82 16.89 13.04
N PRO A 50 -10.53 18.04 12.42
CA PRO A 50 -11.02 18.31 11.06
C PRO A 50 -10.65 17.17 10.10
N SER A 51 -11.61 16.72 9.29
CA SER A 51 -11.38 15.64 8.34
C SER A 51 -10.58 16.11 7.13
N PHE A 52 -9.70 15.24 6.66
CA PHE A 52 -9.04 15.34 5.37
C PHE A 52 -9.09 13.97 4.68
N ILE A 53 -9.90 13.86 3.64
CA ILE A 53 -10.09 12.59 2.93
C ILE A 53 -9.31 12.65 1.61
N LEU A 54 -8.38 11.72 1.45
CA LEU A 54 -7.71 11.46 0.18
C LEU A 54 -8.37 10.23 -0.46
N HIS A 55 -9.11 10.46 -1.54
CA HIS A 55 -9.70 9.37 -2.30
C HIS A 55 -8.62 8.60 -3.09
N ASP A 56 -8.65 7.27 -3.01
CA ASP A 56 -7.73 6.43 -3.76
C ASP A 56 -8.21 6.26 -5.21
N GLY A 57 -7.37 6.61 -6.20
CA GLY A 57 -7.54 6.13 -7.56
C GLY A 57 -7.03 4.68 -7.61
N PRO A 58 -7.94 3.70 -7.76
CA PRO A 58 -7.58 2.30 -7.56
C PRO A 58 -6.74 1.77 -8.71
N PRO A 59 -5.66 1.00 -8.43
CA PRO A 59 -4.96 0.26 -9.46
C PRO A 59 -5.78 -0.93 -9.95
N TYR A 60 -5.57 -1.35 -11.19
CA TYR A 60 -6.09 -2.62 -11.68
C TYR A 60 -5.50 -3.79 -10.89
N ALA A 61 -6.37 -4.69 -10.41
CA ALA A 61 -5.98 -5.91 -9.73
C ALA A 61 -5.74 -7.04 -10.74
N ASN A 62 -4.72 -6.89 -11.59
CA ASN A 62 -4.42 -7.81 -12.70
C ASN A 62 -2.94 -8.20 -12.83
N ALA A 63 -2.09 -7.73 -11.94
CA ALA A 63 -0.66 -8.04 -11.87
C ALA A 63 -0.07 -7.57 -10.54
N SER A 64 1.17 -7.98 -10.24
CA SER A 64 1.99 -7.35 -9.18
C SER A 64 2.18 -5.86 -9.46
N ILE A 65 2.39 -5.07 -8.41
CA ILE A 65 2.65 -3.64 -8.55
C ILE A 65 3.93 -3.41 -9.37
N HIS A 66 3.91 -2.39 -10.21
CA HIS A 66 5.10 -1.88 -10.88
C HIS A 66 5.53 -0.56 -10.24
N ILE A 67 6.69 -0.03 -10.65
CA ILE A 67 7.25 1.19 -10.06
C ILE A 67 6.28 2.39 -10.11
N GLY A 68 5.50 2.53 -11.16
CA GLY A 68 4.50 3.60 -11.27
C GLY A 68 3.38 3.46 -10.24
N THR A 69 2.87 2.24 -10.01
CA THR A 69 1.87 1.94 -8.99
C THR A 69 2.45 2.20 -7.59
N ALA A 70 3.68 1.74 -7.35
CA ALA A 70 4.38 1.97 -6.09
C ALA A 70 4.57 3.47 -5.81
N THR A 71 5.06 4.24 -6.79
CA THR A 71 5.27 5.68 -6.67
C THR A 71 3.96 6.40 -6.36
N ASN A 72 2.88 6.10 -7.09
CA ASN A 72 1.56 6.69 -6.86
C ASN A 72 1.08 6.45 -5.42
N LYS A 73 1.18 5.21 -4.95
CA LYS A 73 0.72 4.84 -3.61
C LYS A 73 1.59 5.46 -2.50
N ILE A 74 2.91 5.51 -2.68
CA ILE A 74 3.85 6.16 -1.75
C ILE A 74 3.57 7.66 -1.64
N LEU A 75 3.32 8.35 -2.76
CA LEU A 75 3.01 9.78 -2.73
C LEU A 75 1.69 10.06 -1.99
N LYS A 76 0.67 9.23 -2.17
CA LYS A 76 -0.58 9.31 -1.38
C LYS A 76 -0.32 9.08 0.11
N ASP A 77 0.49 8.08 0.45
CA ASP A 77 0.85 7.76 1.83
C ASP A 77 1.59 8.94 2.50
N PHE A 78 2.48 9.63 1.78
CA PHE A 78 3.12 10.85 2.29
C PHE A 78 2.09 11.92 2.64
N VAL A 79 1.11 12.16 1.77
CA VAL A 79 0.05 13.15 2.03
C VAL A 79 -0.78 12.75 3.24
N VAL A 80 -1.20 11.50 3.32
CA VAL A 80 -2.01 10.97 4.43
C VAL A 80 -1.25 11.07 5.75
N LYS A 81 -0.01 10.59 5.80
CA LYS A 81 0.85 10.67 7.00
C LYS A 81 1.13 12.10 7.42
N TYR A 82 1.40 12.99 6.47
CA TYR A 82 1.56 14.41 6.76
C TYR A 82 0.31 15.01 7.39
N LYS A 83 -0.88 14.70 6.87
CA LYS A 83 -2.14 15.19 7.42
C LYS A 83 -2.42 14.66 8.83
N TRP A 84 -2.14 13.38 9.09
CA TRP A 84 -2.19 12.83 10.44
C TRP A 84 -1.28 13.61 11.42
N GLN A 85 -0.03 13.87 11.01
CA GLN A 85 0.93 14.61 11.83
C GLN A 85 0.51 16.06 12.07
N ARG A 86 -0.20 16.66 11.11
CA ARG A 86 -0.76 18.03 11.24
C ARG A 86 -2.05 18.08 12.05
N GLY A 87 -2.49 16.97 12.62
CA GLY A 87 -3.66 16.91 13.49
C GLY A 87 -4.98 16.89 12.73
N TYR A 88 -5.03 16.36 11.51
CA TYR A 88 -6.27 16.08 10.82
C TYR A 88 -6.71 14.63 11.08
N PHE A 89 -8.01 14.37 11.01
CA PHE A 89 -8.53 13.02 10.86
C PHE A 89 -8.45 12.64 9.36
N SER A 90 -7.46 11.83 9.02
CA SER A 90 -7.15 11.50 7.61
C SER A 90 -7.18 9.98 7.36
N PRO A 91 -8.36 9.32 7.50
CA PRO A 91 -8.47 7.91 7.18
C PRO A 91 -8.22 7.69 5.70
N TYR A 92 -7.55 6.57 5.41
CA TYR A 92 -7.26 6.16 4.03
C TYR A 92 -7.82 4.77 3.78
N VAL A 93 -8.75 4.68 2.84
CA VAL A 93 -9.33 3.42 2.38
C VAL A 93 -8.70 3.10 1.02
N PRO A 94 -7.86 2.05 0.94
CA PRO A 94 -7.28 1.63 -0.33
C PRO A 94 -8.35 1.06 -1.25
N GLY A 95 -8.20 1.28 -2.56
CA GLY A 95 -9.10 0.78 -3.57
C GLY A 95 -8.41 -0.14 -4.57
N TYR A 96 -9.22 -0.99 -5.23
CA TYR A 96 -8.82 -1.85 -6.33
C TYR A 96 -9.83 -1.80 -7.46
N ASP A 97 -9.33 -1.60 -8.68
CA ASP A 97 -10.12 -1.78 -9.89
C ASP A 97 -10.11 -3.26 -10.26
N THR A 98 -11.25 -3.90 -10.10
CA THR A 98 -11.37 -5.36 -10.03
C THR A 98 -12.23 -5.96 -11.15
N HIS A 99 -12.58 -5.18 -12.17
CA HIS A 99 -13.27 -5.69 -13.37
C HIS A 99 -12.90 -4.89 -14.63
N GLY A 100 -13.49 -5.29 -15.75
CA GLY A 100 -13.27 -4.69 -17.05
C GLY A 100 -12.24 -5.42 -17.91
N LEU A 101 -12.03 -4.89 -19.11
CA LEU A 101 -11.22 -5.51 -20.15
C LEU A 101 -9.79 -5.90 -19.74
N PRO A 102 -9.06 -5.12 -18.91
CA PRO A 102 -7.71 -5.50 -18.52
C PRO A 102 -7.62 -6.81 -17.73
N ILE A 103 -8.65 -7.14 -16.93
CA ILE A 103 -8.73 -8.39 -16.17
C ILE A 103 -9.21 -9.52 -17.07
N GLU A 104 -10.25 -9.29 -17.87
CA GLU A 104 -10.79 -10.27 -18.82
C GLU A 104 -9.72 -10.80 -19.77
N LEU A 105 -8.95 -9.90 -20.41
CA LEU A 105 -7.87 -10.28 -21.32
C LEU A 105 -6.77 -11.10 -20.63
N LYS A 106 -6.49 -10.81 -19.37
CA LYS A 106 -5.52 -11.58 -18.57
C LYS A 106 -6.02 -12.98 -18.29
N VAL A 107 -7.27 -13.12 -17.85
CA VAL A 107 -7.88 -14.43 -17.56
C VAL A 107 -7.95 -15.28 -18.81
N LEU A 108 -8.46 -14.74 -19.92
CA LEU A 108 -8.54 -15.46 -21.18
C LEU A 108 -7.16 -15.95 -21.65
N LYS A 109 -6.15 -15.08 -21.57
CA LYS A 109 -4.78 -15.41 -21.98
C LYS A 109 -4.13 -16.45 -21.08
N GLU A 110 -4.18 -16.27 -19.76
CA GLU A 110 -3.46 -17.13 -18.81
C GLU A 110 -4.12 -18.51 -18.67
N GLN A 111 -5.43 -18.59 -18.86
CA GLN A 111 -6.17 -19.85 -18.81
C GLN A 111 -6.38 -20.46 -20.19
N SER A 112 -5.82 -19.85 -21.25
CA SER A 112 -5.97 -20.31 -22.63
C SER A 112 -7.43 -20.50 -23.05
N LEU A 113 -8.31 -19.59 -22.64
CA LEU A 113 -9.74 -19.61 -22.91
C LEU A 113 -10.06 -18.80 -24.18
N ASN A 114 -11.03 -19.29 -24.95
CA ASN A 114 -11.63 -18.51 -26.01
C ASN A 114 -12.92 -17.88 -25.50
N LYS A 115 -13.07 -16.57 -25.71
CA LYS A 115 -14.24 -15.82 -25.25
C LYS A 115 -15.57 -16.32 -25.84
N ASP A 116 -15.52 -16.80 -27.07
CA ASP A 116 -16.73 -17.27 -27.78
C ASP A 116 -17.19 -18.67 -27.34
N ASP A 117 -16.32 -19.40 -26.64
CA ASP A 117 -16.58 -20.80 -26.24
C ASP A 117 -16.88 -20.95 -24.73
N ILE A 118 -16.68 -19.88 -23.95
CA ILE A 118 -16.91 -19.91 -22.49
C ILE A 118 -18.24 -19.27 -22.12
N ASP A 119 -18.95 -19.88 -21.15
CA ASP A 119 -20.15 -19.28 -20.59
C ASP A 119 -19.83 -17.90 -19.93
N PRO A 120 -20.61 -16.84 -20.23
CA PRO A 120 -20.38 -15.52 -19.68
C PRO A 120 -20.38 -15.43 -18.16
N VAL A 121 -21.18 -16.25 -17.48
CA VAL A 121 -21.24 -16.29 -16.01
C VAL A 121 -19.95 -16.92 -15.47
N GLU A 122 -19.53 -18.04 -16.04
CA GLU A 122 -18.27 -18.68 -15.70
C GLU A 122 -17.07 -17.74 -15.91
N LEU A 123 -17.03 -16.98 -17.02
CA LEU A 123 -15.98 -16.01 -17.27
C LEU A 123 -15.96 -14.92 -16.19
N ARG A 124 -17.13 -14.39 -15.79
CA ARG A 124 -17.21 -13.39 -14.71
C ARG A 124 -16.70 -13.93 -13.38
N GLU A 125 -17.04 -15.16 -13.03
CA GLU A 125 -16.56 -15.79 -11.80
C GLU A 125 -15.04 -15.97 -11.81
N LYS A 126 -14.47 -16.40 -12.93
CA LYS A 126 -13.02 -16.51 -13.13
C LYS A 126 -12.33 -15.14 -13.02
N CYS A 127 -12.89 -14.11 -13.64
CA CYS A 127 -12.37 -12.75 -13.55
C CYS A 127 -12.43 -12.20 -12.12
N ALA A 128 -13.54 -12.42 -11.40
CA ALA A 128 -13.68 -11.99 -10.01
C ALA A 128 -12.67 -12.71 -9.08
N ALA A 129 -12.49 -14.01 -9.25
CA ALA A 129 -11.52 -14.78 -8.48
C ALA A 129 -10.08 -14.30 -8.77
N TYR A 130 -9.76 -14.08 -10.03
CA TYR A 130 -8.47 -13.56 -10.48
C TYR A 130 -8.17 -12.18 -9.87
N ALA A 131 -9.12 -11.25 -9.98
CA ALA A 131 -8.97 -9.91 -9.44
C ALA A 131 -8.78 -9.90 -7.92
N ARG A 132 -9.54 -10.72 -7.17
CA ARG A 132 -9.36 -10.85 -5.72
C ARG A 132 -7.97 -11.36 -5.36
N SER A 133 -7.46 -12.37 -6.07
CA SER A 133 -6.12 -12.90 -5.81
C SER A 133 -5.02 -11.84 -6.00
N PHE A 134 -5.15 -11.01 -7.04
CA PHE A 134 -4.20 -9.90 -7.25
C PHE A 134 -4.39 -8.73 -6.29
N ALA A 135 -5.60 -8.46 -5.84
CA ALA A 135 -5.82 -7.48 -4.77
C ALA A 135 -5.09 -7.90 -3.49
N ASP A 136 -5.13 -9.19 -3.13
CA ASP A 136 -4.40 -9.72 -1.96
C ASP A 136 -2.88 -9.61 -2.15
N ILE A 137 -2.35 -9.97 -3.33
CA ILE A 137 -0.93 -9.82 -3.66
C ILE A 137 -0.50 -8.35 -3.56
N GLN A 138 -1.24 -7.43 -4.18
CA GLN A 138 -0.94 -6.00 -4.15
C GLN A 138 -1.04 -5.43 -2.73
N THR A 139 -2.02 -5.87 -1.93
CA THR A 139 -2.13 -5.52 -0.51
C THR A 139 -0.84 -5.86 0.25
N GLY A 140 -0.33 -7.08 0.09
CA GLY A 140 0.94 -7.49 0.69
C GLY A 140 2.11 -6.62 0.24
N GLN A 141 2.16 -6.28 -1.04
CA GLN A 141 3.21 -5.44 -1.61
C GLN A 141 3.12 -3.99 -1.11
N PHE A 142 1.93 -3.39 -1.00
CA PHE A 142 1.74 -2.05 -0.44
C PHE A 142 2.05 -1.99 1.06
N LYS A 143 1.62 -3.01 1.80
CA LYS A 143 1.99 -3.17 3.23
C LYS A 143 3.51 -3.25 3.39
N ARG A 144 4.21 -3.97 2.49
CA ARG A 144 5.69 -4.05 2.51
C ARG A 144 6.35 -2.68 2.22
N LEU A 145 5.73 -1.80 1.45
CA LEU A 145 6.19 -0.42 1.24
C LEU A 145 5.90 0.51 2.43
N GLY A 146 5.24 0.03 3.46
CA GLY A 146 4.90 0.81 4.66
C GLY A 146 3.70 1.73 4.49
N VAL A 147 2.89 1.53 3.46
CA VAL A 147 1.64 2.29 3.27
C VAL A 147 0.65 1.94 4.37
N ILE A 148 0.12 2.97 5.05
CA ILE A 148 -0.90 2.79 6.09
C ILE A 148 -2.30 3.06 5.56
N GLY A 149 -3.29 2.28 6.02
CA GLY A 149 -4.68 2.43 5.59
C GLY A 149 -5.57 1.32 6.15
N ASP A 150 -6.85 1.37 5.82
CA ASP A 150 -7.83 0.34 6.16
C ASP A 150 -7.73 -0.85 5.20
N TRP A 151 -6.73 -1.68 5.43
CA TRP A 151 -6.46 -2.85 4.59
C TRP A 151 -7.46 -4.00 4.79
N ASP A 152 -8.23 -3.97 5.86
CA ASP A 152 -9.23 -5.00 6.17
C ASP A 152 -10.56 -4.71 5.48
N HIS A 153 -10.80 -3.44 5.11
CA HIS A 153 -12.02 -3.00 4.43
C HIS A 153 -11.68 -2.17 3.18
N PRO A 154 -10.91 -2.72 2.22
CA PRO A 154 -10.61 -2.02 0.98
C PRO A 154 -11.89 -1.88 0.14
N TYR A 155 -11.94 -0.82 -0.69
CA TYR A 155 -12.99 -0.73 -1.66
C TYR A 155 -12.61 -1.48 -2.95
N MET A 156 -13.52 -2.26 -3.50
CA MET A 156 -13.34 -3.01 -4.73
C MET A 156 -14.49 -2.73 -5.70
N THR A 157 -14.18 -2.38 -6.95
CA THR A 157 -15.23 -2.03 -7.93
C THR A 157 -16.16 -3.19 -8.27
N LEU A 158 -15.76 -4.44 -8.05
CA LEU A 158 -16.60 -5.63 -8.23
C LEU A 158 -17.66 -5.85 -7.12
N VAL A 159 -17.68 -5.02 -6.10
CA VAL A 159 -18.69 -5.13 -5.04
C VAL A 159 -20.01 -4.50 -5.53
N PRO A 160 -21.16 -5.23 -5.48
CA PRO A 160 -22.42 -4.75 -6.06
C PRO A 160 -22.89 -3.36 -5.59
N ALA A 161 -22.40 -2.89 -4.44
CA ALA A 161 -22.71 -1.54 -3.94
C ALA A 161 -22.09 -0.41 -4.78
N TYR A 162 -21.14 -0.74 -5.68
CA TYR A 162 -20.45 0.20 -6.57
C TYR A 162 -20.83 0.02 -8.06
N GLU A 163 -21.73 -0.92 -8.37
CA GLU A 163 -22.25 -1.18 -9.73
C GLU A 163 -23.56 -0.43 -10.04
#